data_1cdbb43da5c72f72d2d8937ca297b168
#
_entry.id   1cdbb43da5c72f72d2d8937ca297b168
#
_cell.length_a   1.000
_cell.length_b   1.000
_cell.length_c   1.000
_cell.angle_alpha   90.00
_cell.angle_beta   90.00
_cell.angle_gamma   90.00
#
_symmetry.space_group_name_H-M   'P 1'
#
loop_
_entity.id
_entity.type
_entity.pdbx_description
1 polymer ?
#
loop_
_entity_poly.entity_id
_entity_poly.type
_entity_poly.pdbx_seq_one_letter_code
_entity_poly.pdbx_strand_id
1 'polypeptide(L)'
;PMIIIMPDANTGQRGYFNDPEDKWRYEDFFFEEFIPYIESTYRIRGEKRYRAVAGLSMGGGGSLMYALHRPEMFSSAAPLSAYQGPLTLEEFRRLLGSTDASEAEIEDYFNHHSALWLIEHMPDEQREAVRWYIDCGDDDFLYEGNSLVHIAMRNREIPHEFRVRDGGHTWTYWRDSLPAVLEFVSQAFHQY
;
A
#
# COMPACT_ATOMS: atom_id res chain seq x y z
N PRO A 1 -20.62 5.44 11.53
CA PRO A 1 -19.51 5.10 12.44
C PRO A 1 -18.58 4.13 11.73
N MET A 2 -17.26 4.26 11.98
CA MET A 2 -16.20 3.46 11.40
C MET A 2 -15.36 2.88 12.55
N ILE A 3 -14.91 1.65 12.41
CA ILE A 3 -13.93 1.04 13.31
C ILE A 3 -12.57 1.16 12.66
N ILE A 4 -11.60 1.70 13.40
CA ILE A 4 -10.21 1.81 12.95
C ILE A 4 -9.40 0.80 13.76
N ILE A 5 -8.72 -0.09 13.07
CA ILE A 5 -7.84 -1.10 13.64
C ILE A 5 -6.41 -0.72 13.29
N MET A 6 -5.58 -0.57 14.30
CA MET A 6 -4.16 -0.27 14.16
C MET A 6 -3.37 -1.44 14.76
N PRO A 7 -2.87 -2.37 13.94
CA PRO A 7 -2.04 -3.46 14.43
C PRO A 7 -0.73 -2.93 14.99
N ASP A 8 -0.15 -3.66 15.95
CA ASP A 8 1.24 -3.45 16.29
C ASP A 8 2.11 -3.90 15.11
N ALA A 9 2.66 -2.93 14.41
CA ALA A 9 3.49 -3.15 13.24
C ALA A 9 4.98 -3.01 13.56
N ASN A 10 5.38 -3.33 14.78
CA ASN A 10 6.79 -3.37 15.18
C ASN A 10 7.51 -4.53 14.50
N THR A 11 7.71 -4.38 13.19
CA THR A 11 8.38 -5.36 12.34
C THR A 11 9.91 -5.29 12.44
N GLY A 12 10.44 -4.41 13.30
CA GLY A 12 11.86 -4.07 13.28
C GLY A 12 12.23 -3.41 11.93
N GLN A 13 13.18 -3.97 11.21
CA GLN A 13 13.60 -3.46 9.90
C GLN A 13 13.10 -4.32 8.72
N ARG A 14 12.16 -5.24 8.95
CA ARG A 14 11.77 -6.24 7.94
C ARG A 14 10.61 -5.82 7.05
N GLY A 15 9.87 -4.79 7.40
CA GLY A 15 8.73 -4.34 6.60
C GLY A 15 7.47 -5.21 6.75
N TYR A 16 6.50 -5.00 5.85
CA TYR A 16 5.16 -5.58 5.92
C TYR A 16 4.92 -6.74 4.94
N PHE A 17 5.95 -7.20 4.26
CA PHE A 17 5.85 -8.26 3.25
C PHE A 17 6.51 -9.54 3.73
N ASN A 18 6.27 -10.62 3.01
CA ASN A 18 7.05 -11.83 3.19
C ASN A 18 8.45 -11.61 2.64
N ASP A 19 9.47 -12.12 3.30
CA ASP A 19 10.84 -12.01 2.79
C ASP A 19 11.12 -13.10 1.72
N PRO A 20 12.13 -12.90 0.86
CA PRO A 20 12.45 -13.86 -0.19
C PRO A 20 12.87 -15.24 0.32
N GLU A 21 13.34 -15.33 1.58
CA GLU A 21 13.82 -16.56 2.21
C GLU A 21 12.73 -17.23 3.06
N ASP A 22 11.49 -16.69 3.05
CA ASP A 22 10.33 -17.19 3.81
C ASP A 22 10.57 -17.30 5.34
N LYS A 23 11.50 -16.50 5.86
CA LYS A 23 11.80 -16.43 7.29
C LYS A 23 10.97 -15.39 8.03
N TRP A 24 10.33 -14.51 7.29
CA TRP A 24 9.46 -13.46 7.77
C TRP A 24 8.21 -13.38 6.88
N ARG A 25 7.07 -13.74 7.44
CA ARG A 25 5.81 -13.87 6.70
C ARG A 25 4.76 -12.92 7.25
N TYR A 26 5.06 -11.60 7.22
CA TYR A 26 4.14 -10.62 7.80
C TYR A 26 2.91 -10.39 6.94
N GLU A 27 3.02 -10.44 5.62
CA GLU A 27 1.87 -10.31 4.73
C GLU A 27 0.90 -11.48 4.93
N ASP A 28 1.40 -12.69 5.00
CA ASP A 28 0.57 -13.86 5.30
C ASP A 28 -0.10 -13.75 6.68
N PHE A 29 0.66 -13.37 7.71
CA PHE A 29 0.09 -13.11 9.03
C PHE A 29 -1.06 -12.08 8.95
N PHE A 30 -0.87 -10.98 8.19
CA PHE A 30 -1.86 -9.93 8.08
C PHE A 30 -3.17 -10.44 7.43
N PHE A 31 -3.07 -11.21 6.36
CA PHE A 31 -4.24 -11.67 5.60
C PHE A 31 -4.85 -12.97 6.14
N GLU A 32 -4.03 -13.89 6.64
CA GLU A 32 -4.49 -15.24 7.01
C GLU A 32 -4.84 -15.35 8.51
N GLU A 33 -4.26 -14.50 9.35
CA GLU A 33 -4.48 -14.55 10.78
C GLU A 33 -5.10 -13.27 11.33
N PHE A 34 -4.49 -12.10 11.07
CA PHE A 34 -4.90 -10.84 11.69
C PHE A 34 -6.29 -10.39 11.23
N ILE A 35 -6.54 -10.26 9.93
CA ILE A 35 -7.87 -9.85 9.43
C ILE A 35 -8.96 -10.82 9.88
N PRO A 36 -8.84 -12.15 9.71
CA PRO A 36 -9.84 -13.11 10.20
C PRO A 36 -10.08 -13.03 11.71
N TYR A 37 -9.01 -12.88 12.50
CA TYR A 37 -9.15 -12.70 13.94
C TYR A 37 -9.96 -11.46 14.30
N ILE A 38 -9.67 -10.31 13.69
CA ILE A 38 -10.38 -9.06 13.93
C ILE A 38 -11.85 -9.18 13.54
N GLU A 39 -12.13 -9.74 12.35
CA GLU A 39 -13.50 -9.87 11.85
C GLU A 39 -14.34 -10.87 12.64
N SER A 40 -13.72 -11.89 13.25
CA SER A 40 -14.40 -12.84 14.12
C SER A 40 -14.62 -12.28 15.56
N THR A 41 -13.76 -11.37 16.00
CA THR A 41 -13.75 -10.86 17.36
C THR A 41 -14.67 -9.64 17.53
N TYR A 42 -14.73 -8.78 16.54
CA TYR A 42 -15.47 -7.53 16.60
C TYR A 42 -16.69 -7.58 15.67
N ARG A 43 -17.74 -6.81 16.01
CA ARG A 43 -18.93 -6.69 15.16
C ARG A 43 -18.65 -5.84 13.92
N ILE A 44 -18.00 -6.43 12.96
CA ILE A 44 -17.55 -5.83 11.70
C ILE A 44 -18.31 -6.46 10.54
N ARG A 45 -18.46 -5.70 9.45
CA ARG A 45 -18.88 -6.23 8.17
C ARG A 45 -17.63 -6.60 7.37
N GLY A 46 -17.34 -7.91 7.25
CA GLY A 46 -16.16 -8.46 6.58
C GLY A 46 -16.22 -8.50 5.05
N GLU A 47 -17.04 -7.67 4.42
CA GLU A 47 -17.17 -7.60 2.96
C GLU A 47 -16.23 -6.53 2.40
N LYS A 48 -15.72 -6.72 1.18
CA LYS A 48 -14.84 -5.77 0.46
C LYS A 48 -15.30 -4.33 0.59
N ARG A 49 -16.60 -4.08 0.38
CA ARG A 49 -17.20 -2.74 0.43
C ARG A 49 -16.91 -1.99 1.74
N TYR A 50 -16.82 -2.71 2.84
CA TYR A 50 -16.65 -2.14 4.19
C TYR A 50 -15.23 -2.24 4.71
N ARG A 51 -14.28 -2.66 3.87
CA ARG A 51 -12.87 -2.77 4.23
C ARG A 51 -12.03 -1.79 3.43
N ALA A 52 -11.22 -1.01 4.13
CA ALA A 52 -10.25 -0.11 3.54
C ALA A 52 -8.91 -0.27 4.25
N VAL A 53 -7.84 0.10 3.56
CA VAL A 53 -6.49 0.13 4.10
C VAL A 53 -5.88 1.51 3.92
N ALA A 54 -5.19 1.99 4.95
CA ALA A 54 -4.50 3.28 4.91
C ALA A 54 -3.24 3.21 5.77
N GLY A 55 -2.27 4.03 5.45
CA GLY A 55 -1.05 4.12 6.22
C GLY A 55 -0.15 5.24 5.75
N LEU A 56 0.87 5.54 6.54
CA LEU A 56 1.86 6.58 6.22
C LEU A 56 3.26 5.98 6.16
N SER A 57 4.14 6.56 5.35
CA SER A 57 5.54 6.12 5.22
C SER A 57 5.64 4.63 4.85
N MET A 58 6.26 3.81 5.69
CA MET A 58 6.29 2.35 5.53
C MET A 58 4.87 1.75 5.50
N GLY A 59 3.95 2.24 6.35
CA GLY A 59 2.54 1.85 6.32
C GLY A 59 1.80 2.34 5.06
N GLY A 60 2.24 3.46 4.47
CA GLY A 60 1.78 3.92 3.16
C GLY A 60 2.16 2.93 2.06
N GLY A 61 3.42 2.48 2.05
CA GLY A 61 3.89 1.41 1.17
C GLY A 61 3.12 0.11 1.37
N GLY A 62 2.93 -0.32 2.62
CA GLY A 62 2.14 -1.50 2.95
C GLY A 62 0.71 -1.41 2.44
N SER A 63 0.02 -0.28 2.67
CA SER A 63 -1.36 -0.09 2.21
C SER A 63 -1.48 -0.07 0.69
N LEU A 64 -0.51 0.52 -0.02
CA LEU A 64 -0.44 0.50 -1.47
C LEU A 64 -0.31 -0.93 -2.00
N MET A 65 0.69 -1.65 -1.51
CA MET A 65 0.99 -3.02 -1.97
C MET A 65 -0.12 -4.01 -1.61
N TYR A 66 -0.67 -3.97 -0.41
CA TYR A 66 -1.75 -4.86 -0.01
C TYR A 66 -2.99 -4.70 -0.89
N ALA A 67 -3.32 -3.47 -1.27
CA ALA A 67 -4.44 -3.24 -2.16
C ALA A 67 -4.14 -3.59 -3.63
N LEU A 68 -2.87 -3.56 -4.06
CA LEU A 68 -2.44 -4.07 -5.36
C LEU A 68 -2.42 -5.61 -5.40
N HIS A 69 -1.98 -6.26 -4.33
CA HIS A 69 -1.94 -7.73 -4.22
C HIS A 69 -3.33 -8.35 -4.05
N ARG A 70 -4.23 -7.67 -3.32
CA ARG A 70 -5.56 -8.17 -2.94
C ARG A 70 -6.67 -7.16 -3.30
N PRO A 71 -6.81 -6.81 -4.60
CA PRO A 71 -7.81 -5.81 -5.01
C PRO A 71 -9.25 -6.25 -4.72
N GLU A 72 -9.48 -7.55 -4.54
CA GLU A 72 -10.77 -8.11 -4.14
C GLU A 72 -11.12 -7.89 -2.67
N MET A 73 -10.15 -7.53 -1.83
CA MET A 73 -10.35 -7.39 -0.38
C MET A 73 -10.73 -5.98 0.07
N PHE A 74 -10.30 -4.94 -0.66
CA PHE A 74 -10.43 -3.55 -0.22
C PHE A 74 -11.28 -2.72 -1.18
N SER A 75 -12.21 -1.94 -0.64
CA SER A 75 -12.96 -0.94 -1.40
C SER A 75 -12.14 0.31 -1.67
N SER A 76 -11.21 0.63 -0.77
CA SER A 76 -10.40 1.84 -0.83
C SER A 76 -9.02 1.61 -0.24
N ALA A 77 -8.03 2.28 -0.81
CA ALA A 77 -6.68 2.37 -0.28
C ALA A 77 -6.22 3.83 -0.23
N ALA A 78 -5.62 4.22 0.89
CA ALA A 78 -5.14 5.58 1.09
C ALA A 78 -3.68 5.59 1.57
N PRO A 79 -2.71 5.37 0.67
CA PRO A 79 -1.28 5.50 0.95
C PRO A 79 -0.88 6.97 1.09
N LEU A 80 -0.25 7.33 2.22
CA LEU A 80 0.31 8.65 2.48
C LEU A 80 1.83 8.56 2.55
N SER A 81 2.54 9.45 1.84
CA SER A 81 4.01 9.43 1.79
C SER A 81 4.55 8.01 1.68
N ALA A 82 4.02 7.24 0.73
CA ALA A 82 4.25 5.80 0.66
C ALA A 82 5.72 5.48 0.39
N TYR A 83 6.33 4.67 1.26
CA TYR A 83 7.64 4.08 1.00
C TYR A 83 7.48 2.85 0.10
N GLN A 84 8.04 2.90 -1.08
CA GLN A 84 7.87 1.88 -2.11
C GLN A 84 9.08 0.94 -2.26
N GLY A 85 10.07 1.10 -1.38
CA GLY A 85 11.33 0.37 -1.55
C GLY A 85 12.13 0.84 -2.76
N PRO A 86 13.01 0.00 -3.30
CA PRO A 86 13.75 0.25 -4.51
C PRO A 86 12.82 0.46 -5.70
N LEU A 87 13.05 1.50 -6.50
CA LEU A 87 12.24 1.81 -7.68
C LEU A 87 12.68 1.05 -8.92
N THR A 88 13.90 0.49 -8.90
CA THR A 88 14.46 -0.28 -10.02
C THR A 88 15.03 -1.62 -9.56
N LEU A 89 15.03 -2.60 -10.45
CA LEU A 89 15.64 -3.91 -10.20
C LEU A 89 17.14 -3.79 -9.88
N GLU A 90 17.84 -2.83 -10.47
CA GLU A 90 19.25 -2.57 -10.20
C GLU A 90 19.47 -2.08 -8.76
N GLU A 91 18.62 -1.16 -8.28
CA GLU A 91 18.65 -0.73 -6.87
C GLU A 91 18.34 -1.86 -5.93
N PHE A 92 17.34 -2.68 -6.25
CA PHE A 92 16.98 -3.84 -5.45
C PHE A 92 18.14 -4.82 -5.33
N ARG A 93 18.79 -5.19 -6.45
CA ARG A 93 19.98 -6.05 -6.44
C ARG A 93 21.11 -5.48 -5.58
N ARG A 94 21.36 -4.18 -5.69
CA ARG A 94 22.39 -3.52 -4.89
C ARG A 94 22.10 -3.58 -3.39
N LEU A 95 20.84 -3.42 -2.98
CA LEU A 95 20.43 -3.47 -1.58
C LEU A 95 20.37 -4.91 -1.05
N LEU A 96 19.98 -5.86 -1.86
CA LEU A 96 19.93 -7.27 -1.49
C LEU A 96 21.32 -7.83 -1.16
N GLY A 97 22.36 -7.36 -1.84
CA GLY A 97 23.73 -7.81 -1.64
C GLY A 97 23.95 -9.26 -2.10
N SER A 98 24.78 -10.01 -1.35
CA SER A 98 25.04 -11.41 -1.66
C SER A 98 23.87 -12.28 -1.22
N THR A 99 23.36 -13.09 -2.15
CA THR A 99 22.26 -14.03 -1.92
C THR A 99 22.50 -15.30 -2.73
N ASP A 100 21.92 -16.41 -2.29
CA ASP A 100 21.92 -17.68 -3.03
C ASP A 100 20.76 -17.76 -4.04
N ALA A 101 19.87 -16.75 -4.08
CA ALA A 101 18.76 -16.70 -5.03
C ALA A 101 19.27 -16.51 -6.47
N SER A 102 18.63 -17.17 -7.41
CA SER A 102 18.89 -16.99 -8.85
C SER A 102 18.41 -15.63 -9.33
N GLU A 103 18.95 -15.16 -10.46
CA GLU A 103 18.50 -13.91 -11.09
C GLU A 103 16.98 -13.90 -11.37
N ALA A 104 16.42 -15.04 -11.76
CA ALA A 104 14.98 -15.16 -12.02
C ALA A 104 14.15 -15.01 -10.74
N GLU A 105 14.60 -15.58 -9.63
CA GLU A 105 13.92 -15.43 -8.32
C GLU A 105 14.01 -13.99 -7.81
N ILE A 106 15.15 -13.33 -8.01
CA ILE A 106 15.33 -11.91 -7.64
C ILE A 106 14.39 -11.02 -8.45
N GLU A 107 14.33 -11.22 -9.76
CA GLU A 107 13.45 -10.45 -10.65
C GLU A 107 11.97 -10.71 -10.34
N ASP A 108 11.58 -11.95 -10.14
CA ASP A 108 10.22 -12.33 -9.77
C ASP A 108 9.79 -11.67 -8.45
N TYR A 109 10.63 -11.76 -7.43
CA TYR A 109 10.38 -11.10 -6.14
C TYR A 109 10.26 -9.59 -6.30
N PHE A 110 11.18 -8.95 -7.04
CA PHE A 110 11.11 -7.52 -7.29
C PHE A 110 9.81 -7.14 -7.99
N ASN A 111 9.43 -7.85 -9.05
CA ASN A 111 8.22 -7.58 -9.80
C ASN A 111 6.96 -7.68 -8.93
N HIS A 112 6.89 -8.69 -8.06
CA HIS A 112 5.78 -8.86 -7.12
C HIS A 112 5.74 -7.78 -6.02
N HIS A 113 6.85 -7.09 -5.75
CA HIS A 113 6.95 -6.07 -4.71
C HIS A 113 7.23 -4.67 -5.26
N SER A 114 7.14 -4.48 -6.57
CA SER A 114 7.22 -3.17 -7.23
C SER A 114 5.82 -2.64 -7.54
N ALA A 115 5.39 -1.59 -6.85
CA ALA A 115 4.12 -0.95 -7.14
C ALA A 115 4.01 -0.49 -8.60
N LEU A 116 5.09 0.01 -9.18
CA LEU A 116 5.12 0.45 -10.57
C LEU A 116 4.90 -0.72 -11.53
N TRP A 117 5.59 -1.84 -11.30
CA TRP A 117 5.42 -3.04 -12.12
C TRP A 117 3.99 -3.59 -12.04
N LEU A 118 3.45 -3.71 -10.83
CA LEU A 118 2.08 -4.20 -10.60
C LEU A 118 1.03 -3.31 -11.26
N ILE A 119 1.19 -1.99 -11.20
CA ILE A 119 0.30 -1.04 -11.86
C ILE A 119 0.39 -1.18 -13.39
N GLU A 120 1.61 -1.28 -13.94
CA GLU A 120 1.82 -1.43 -15.38
C GLU A 120 1.25 -2.74 -15.93
N HIS A 121 1.28 -3.81 -15.15
CA HIS A 121 0.81 -5.15 -15.54
C HIS A 121 -0.59 -5.49 -15.01
N MET A 122 -1.26 -4.55 -14.34
CA MET A 122 -2.61 -4.75 -13.80
C MET A 122 -3.60 -5.14 -14.92
N PRO A 123 -4.38 -6.22 -14.76
CA PRO A 123 -5.47 -6.55 -15.68
C PRO A 123 -6.49 -5.41 -15.82
N ASP A 124 -6.98 -5.18 -17.02
CA ASP A 124 -7.89 -4.05 -17.30
C ASP A 124 -9.16 -4.09 -16.46
N GLU A 125 -9.68 -5.27 -16.17
CA GLU A 125 -10.85 -5.49 -15.33
C GLU A 125 -10.64 -5.14 -13.85
N GLN A 126 -9.40 -4.97 -13.41
CA GLN A 126 -9.05 -4.60 -12.04
C GLN A 126 -8.83 -3.09 -11.84
N ARG A 127 -8.79 -2.29 -12.91
CA ARG A 127 -8.47 -0.85 -12.82
C ARG A 127 -9.40 -0.08 -11.88
N GLU A 128 -10.65 -0.49 -11.79
CA GLU A 128 -11.67 0.13 -10.93
C GLU A 128 -11.95 -0.68 -9.66
N ALA A 129 -11.17 -1.73 -9.40
CA ALA A 129 -11.42 -2.63 -8.28
C ALA A 129 -11.25 -1.95 -6.92
N VAL A 130 -10.33 -1.00 -6.83
CA VAL A 130 -10.01 -0.24 -5.60
C VAL A 130 -10.10 1.24 -5.88
N ARG A 131 -10.65 2.01 -4.96
CA ARG A 131 -10.60 3.47 -4.96
C ARG A 131 -9.30 3.92 -4.29
N TRP A 132 -8.55 4.76 -4.97
CA TRP A 132 -7.21 5.17 -4.53
C TRP A 132 -7.17 6.65 -4.14
N TYR A 133 -6.57 6.92 -2.97
CA TYR A 133 -6.26 8.27 -2.50
C TYR A 133 -4.78 8.32 -2.11
N ILE A 134 -3.95 8.93 -2.95
CA ILE A 134 -2.50 9.03 -2.78
C ILE A 134 -2.19 10.46 -2.32
N ASP A 135 -1.40 10.61 -1.26
CA ASP A 135 -1.09 11.91 -0.69
C ASP A 135 0.39 11.97 -0.27
N CYS A 136 1.12 12.97 -0.73
CA CYS A 136 2.53 13.16 -0.41
C CYS A 136 2.88 14.64 -0.43
N GLY A 137 3.67 15.09 0.54
CA GLY A 137 4.19 16.45 0.56
C GLY A 137 5.22 16.71 -0.55
N ASP A 138 5.28 17.94 -1.05
CA ASP A 138 6.23 18.33 -2.11
C ASP A 138 7.70 18.38 -1.63
N ASP A 139 7.92 18.57 -0.33
CA ASP A 139 9.22 18.50 0.32
C ASP A 139 9.53 17.12 0.93
N ASP A 140 8.68 16.11 0.70
CA ASP A 140 8.90 14.76 1.20
C ASP A 140 9.95 14.03 0.34
N PHE A 141 10.94 13.40 0.97
CA PHE A 141 11.96 12.65 0.25
C PHE A 141 11.40 11.44 -0.52
N LEU A 142 10.16 11.02 -0.26
CA LEU A 142 9.44 9.99 -1.00
C LEU A 142 8.55 10.55 -2.12
N TYR A 143 8.60 11.87 -2.36
CA TYR A 143 7.78 12.53 -3.37
C TYR A 143 7.95 11.94 -4.77
N GLU A 144 9.18 11.65 -5.18
CA GLU A 144 9.47 11.08 -6.51
C GLU A 144 8.73 9.76 -6.72
N GLY A 145 8.86 8.80 -5.79
CA GLY A 145 8.21 7.51 -5.89
C GLY A 145 6.68 7.61 -5.92
N ASN A 146 6.09 8.48 -5.08
CA ASN A 146 4.65 8.72 -5.07
C ASN A 146 4.15 9.37 -6.37
N SER A 147 4.96 10.27 -6.95
CA SER A 147 4.67 10.88 -8.24
C SER A 147 4.75 9.87 -9.39
N LEU A 148 5.71 8.94 -9.36
CA LEU A 148 5.82 7.87 -10.34
C LEU A 148 4.61 6.93 -10.29
N VAL A 149 4.10 6.59 -9.11
CA VAL A 149 2.86 5.82 -8.94
C VAL A 149 1.68 6.57 -9.55
N HIS A 150 1.54 7.86 -9.30
CA HIS A 150 0.51 8.69 -9.94
C HIS A 150 0.61 8.63 -11.47
N ILE A 151 1.82 8.81 -12.02
CA ILE A 151 2.04 8.77 -13.47
C ILE A 151 1.70 7.40 -14.05
N ALA A 152 2.14 6.32 -13.40
CA ALA A 152 1.84 4.95 -13.84
C ALA A 152 0.33 4.67 -13.83
N MET A 153 -0.37 5.00 -12.76
CA MET A 153 -1.83 4.86 -12.67
C MET A 153 -2.55 5.69 -13.74
N ARG A 154 -2.10 6.91 -13.99
CA ARG A 154 -2.66 7.76 -15.04
C ARG A 154 -2.48 7.16 -16.43
N ASN A 155 -1.28 6.66 -16.73
CA ASN A 155 -0.98 6.02 -18.02
C ASN A 155 -1.81 4.76 -18.26
N ARG A 156 -2.18 4.06 -17.19
CA ARG A 156 -3.02 2.86 -17.20
C ARG A 156 -4.51 3.17 -17.06
N GLU A 157 -4.89 4.46 -17.05
CA GLU A 157 -6.28 4.91 -16.87
C GLU A 157 -6.95 4.36 -15.58
N ILE A 158 -6.16 4.14 -14.52
CA ILE A 158 -6.66 3.72 -13.21
C ILE A 158 -7.20 4.95 -12.48
N PRO A 159 -8.51 5.00 -12.12
CA PRO A 159 -9.08 6.13 -11.40
C PRO A 159 -8.45 6.30 -10.02
N HIS A 160 -7.93 7.48 -9.72
CA HIS A 160 -7.31 7.78 -8.42
C HIS A 160 -7.34 9.27 -8.11
N GLU A 161 -7.26 9.60 -6.84
CA GLU A 161 -6.96 10.94 -6.36
C GLU A 161 -5.49 11.05 -5.99
N PHE A 162 -4.80 12.08 -6.49
CA PHE A 162 -3.45 12.42 -6.08
C PHE A 162 -3.42 13.81 -5.48
N ARG A 163 -2.94 13.92 -4.26
CA ARG A 163 -2.82 15.17 -3.52
C ARG A 163 -1.36 15.46 -3.21
N VAL A 164 -0.95 16.66 -3.57
CA VAL A 164 0.34 17.24 -3.23
C VAL A 164 0.08 18.56 -2.52
N ARG A 165 0.66 18.72 -1.35
CA ARG A 165 0.58 19.96 -0.55
C ARG A 165 1.96 20.31 -0.03
N ASP A 166 2.14 21.58 0.33
CA ASP A 166 3.33 22.08 1.02
C ASP A 166 3.61 21.28 2.28
N GLY A 167 4.82 20.75 2.41
CA GLY A 167 5.29 19.99 3.56
C GLY A 167 6.07 18.72 3.24
N GLY A 168 6.74 18.21 4.25
CA GLY A 168 7.64 17.07 4.14
C GLY A 168 7.18 15.85 4.93
N HIS A 169 8.10 14.90 5.14
CA HIS A 169 7.87 13.63 5.82
C HIS A 169 7.69 13.80 7.33
N THR A 170 6.57 14.38 7.77
CA THR A 170 6.34 14.79 9.16
C THR A 170 4.95 14.44 9.67
N TRP A 171 4.87 14.27 11.00
CA TRP A 171 3.60 14.06 11.69
C TRP A 171 2.61 15.21 11.51
N THR A 172 3.08 16.45 11.33
CA THR A 172 2.22 17.61 11.07
C THR A 172 1.50 17.39 9.74
N TYR A 173 2.23 17.11 8.68
CA TYR A 173 1.66 16.85 7.36
C TYR A 173 0.59 15.74 7.41
N TRP A 174 0.91 14.62 8.02
CA TRP A 174 -0.02 13.48 8.07
C TRP A 174 -1.27 13.72 8.92
N ARG A 175 -1.13 14.47 10.03
CA ARG A 175 -2.31 14.87 10.84
C ARG A 175 -3.25 15.77 10.06
N ASP A 176 -2.71 16.68 9.27
CA ASP A 176 -3.51 17.59 8.44
C ASP A 176 -4.15 16.85 7.25
N SER A 177 -3.55 15.75 6.79
CA SER A 177 -4.08 14.88 5.72
C SER A 177 -5.19 13.93 6.21
N LEU A 178 -5.11 13.48 7.45
CA LEU A 178 -5.97 12.42 7.99
C LEU A 178 -7.49 12.67 7.85
N PRO A 179 -8.03 13.88 8.07
CA PRO A 179 -9.46 14.14 7.88
C PRO A 179 -9.93 13.80 6.46
N ALA A 180 -9.16 14.19 5.43
CA ALA A 180 -9.49 13.91 4.03
C ALA A 180 -9.42 12.41 3.71
N VAL A 181 -8.45 11.70 4.28
CA VAL A 181 -8.35 10.22 4.16
C VAL A 181 -9.59 9.55 4.76
N LEU A 182 -9.98 9.94 5.97
CA LEU A 182 -11.14 9.37 6.65
C LEU A 182 -12.45 9.67 5.90
N GLU A 183 -12.58 10.87 5.34
CA GLU A 183 -13.70 11.23 4.48
C GLU A 183 -13.74 10.34 3.23
N PHE A 184 -12.64 10.25 2.49
CA PHE A 184 -12.53 9.44 1.29
C PHE A 184 -12.90 7.96 1.54
N VAL A 185 -12.34 7.36 2.57
CA VAL A 185 -12.61 5.98 2.95
C VAL A 185 -14.09 5.80 3.34
N SER A 186 -14.65 6.73 4.13
CA SER A 186 -16.02 6.62 4.61
C SER A 186 -17.06 6.66 3.48
N GLN A 187 -16.77 7.32 2.37
CA GLN A 187 -17.68 7.39 1.23
C GLN A 187 -18.01 6.00 0.67
N ALA A 188 -17.02 5.09 0.57
CA ALA A 188 -17.26 3.72 0.11
C ALA A 188 -18.24 2.97 1.03
N PHE A 189 -18.14 3.19 2.34
CA PHE A 189 -18.97 2.52 3.35
C PHE A 189 -20.43 2.98 3.35
N HIS A 190 -20.70 4.19 2.87
CA HIS A 190 -22.00 4.86 2.93
C HIS A 190 -22.67 5.08 1.57
N GLN A 191 -22.05 4.68 0.46
CA GLN A 191 -22.70 4.69 -0.84
C GLN A 191 -23.85 3.67 -0.85
N TYR A 192 -25.07 4.15 -1.13
CA TYR A 192 -26.29 3.35 -1.28
C TYR A 192 -26.46 2.89 -2.72
#